data_5e51313457982b1dddd63916b94b521e
#
_entry.id   5e51313457982b1dddd63916b94b521e
#
_cell.length_a   1.000
_cell.length_b   1.000
_cell.length_c   1.000
_cell.angle_alpha   90.00
_cell.angle_beta   90.00
_cell.angle_gamma   90.00
#
_symmetry.space_group_name_H-M   'P 1'
#
loop_
_entity.id
_entity.type
_entity.pdbx_description
1 polymer ?
#
loop_
_entity_poly.entity_id
_entity_poly.type
_entity_poly.pdbx_seq_one_letter_code
_entity_poly.pdbx_strand_id
1 'polypeptide(L)' 'MKKLKYVYLVTYLYRQGINAGTGSIVIRRSYKLDDEEQIKLTQDYICEHTNNDIVTITNFILLNKRGK' A
#
# COMPACT_ATOMS: atom_id res chain seq x y z
N MET A 1 2.83 -20.86 11.02
CA MET A 1 3.22 -19.93 10.03
C MET A 1 2.05 -19.19 9.41
N LYS A 2 2.18 -17.88 9.28
CA LYS A 2 1.12 -17.11 8.76
C LYS A 2 1.13 -17.04 7.30
N LYS A 3 0.03 -17.13 6.66
CA LYS A 3 -0.06 -16.99 5.25
C LYS A 3 -0.54 -15.63 4.90
N LEU A 4 0.03 -15.03 3.88
CA LEU A 4 -0.41 -13.74 3.40
C LEU A 4 -1.60 -13.96 2.49
N LYS A 5 -2.79 -13.68 2.98
CA LYS A 5 -4.03 -13.96 2.28
C LYS A 5 -4.49 -12.89 1.35
N TYR A 6 -4.14 -11.67 1.60
CA TYR A 6 -4.69 -10.55 0.83
C TYR A 6 -3.61 -9.93 -0.02
N VAL A 7 -3.89 -9.80 -1.30
CA VAL A 7 -2.97 -9.15 -2.22
C VAL A 7 -3.68 -7.91 -2.74
N TYR A 8 -3.09 -6.77 -2.51
CA TYR A 8 -3.69 -5.50 -2.90
C TYR A 8 -2.85 -4.79 -3.94
N LEU A 9 -3.54 -4.16 -4.89
CA LEU A 9 -2.89 -3.21 -5.77
C LEU A 9 -3.19 -1.85 -5.17
N VAL A 10 -2.15 -1.16 -4.74
CA VAL A 10 -2.30 0.12 -4.06
C VAL A 10 -1.81 1.22 -4.98
N THR A 11 -2.65 2.23 -5.16
CA THR A 11 -2.30 3.40 -5.95
C THR A 11 -2.06 4.54 -4.98
N TYR A 12 -0.98 5.27 -5.18
CA TYR A 12 -0.63 6.32 -4.25
C TYR A 12 -0.05 7.53 -4.96
N LEU A 13 -0.12 8.66 -4.27
CA LEU A 13 0.54 9.87 -4.69
C LEU A 13 1.81 9.97 -3.87
N TYR A 14 2.87 10.43 -4.49
CA TYR A 14 4.11 10.58 -3.75
C TYR A 14 4.76 11.91 -4.05
N ARG A 15 5.65 12.30 -3.16
CA ARG A 15 6.43 13.50 -3.34
C ARG A 15 7.86 13.19 -2.91
N GLN A 16 8.79 13.60 -3.73
CA GLN A 16 10.18 13.42 -3.41
C GLN A 16 10.87 14.71 -3.81
N GLY A 17 11.20 15.54 -2.83
CA GLY A 17 11.76 16.84 -3.11
C GLY A 17 10.73 17.68 -3.82
N ILE A 18 11.08 18.18 -4.98
CA ILE A 18 10.16 18.98 -5.76
C ILE A 18 9.40 18.16 -6.78
N ASN A 19 9.69 16.87 -6.82
CA ASN A 19 9.01 16.00 -7.75
C ASN A 19 7.81 15.35 -7.09
N ALA A 20 6.76 15.19 -7.85
CA ALA A 20 5.56 14.55 -7.35
C ALA A 20 4.96 13.73 -8.47
N GLY A 21 4.23 12.70 -8.12
CA GLY A 21 3.62 11.86 -9.12
C GLY A 21 2.76 10.78 -8.48
N THR A 22 2.33 9.83 -9.29
CA THR A 22 1.53 8.73 -8.80
C THR A 22 2.26 7.45 -9.11
N GLY A 23 1.98 6.43 -8.32
CA GLY A 23 2.58 5.13 -8.53
C GLY A 23 1.64 4.05 -8.07
N SER A 24 2.00 2.83 -8.36
CA SER A 24 1.23 1.68 -7.93
C SER A 24 2.18 0.63 -7.42
N ILE A 25 1.73 -0.12 -6.45
CA ILE A 25 2.54 -1.17 -5.86
C ILE A 25 1.62 -2.28 -5.42
N VAL A 26 2.12 -3.50 -5.52
CA VAL A 26 1.38 -4.67 -5.06
C VAL A 26 1.92 -5.04 -3.70
N ILE A 27 1.05 -5.15 -2.72
CA ILE A 27 1.47 -5.54 -1.39
C ILE A 27 0.66 -6.74 -0.94
N ARG A 28 1.25 -7.51 -0.05
CA ARG A 28 0.60 -8.67 0.50
C ARG A 28 0.48 -8.51 1.99
N ARG A 29 -0.68 -8.84 2.51
CA ARG A 29 -0.95 -8.69 3.93
C ARG A 29 -1.72 -9.89 4.43
N SER A 30 -1.62 -10.14 5.71
CA SER A 30 -2.40 -11.21 6.32
C SER A 30 -3.71 -10.68 6.88
N TYR A 31 -4.01 -9.43 6.66
CA TYR A 31 -5.24 -8.81 7.14
C TYR A 31 -5.76 -7.83 6.12
N LYS A 32 -6.99 -7.45 6.25
CA LYS A 32 -7.60 -6.52 5.32
C LYS A 32 -7.18 -5.09 5.61
N LEU A 33 -7.12 -4.29 4.57
CA LEU A 33 -6.85 -2.88 4.71
C LEU A 33 -8.19 -2.16 4.82
N ASP A 34 -8.84 -2.30 5.95
CA ASP A 34 -10.15 -1.68 6.12
C ASP A 34 -10.16 -0.72 7.30
N ASP A 35 -9.00 -0.38 7.79
CA ASP A 35 -8.89 0.43 8.98
C ASP A 35 -7.91 1.54 8.69
N GLU A 36 -8.23 2.72 9.17
CA GLU A 36 -7.41 3.90 8.97
C GLU A 36 -5.98 3.67 9.43
N GLU A 37 -5.82 2.99 10.54
CA GLU A 37 -4.51 2.72 11.07
C GLU A 37 -3.71 1.80 10.15
N GLN A 38 -4.38 0.82 9.59
CA GLN A 38 -3.73 -0.11 8.67
C GLN A 38 -3.28 0.61 7.41
N ILE A 39 -4.09 1.53 6.93
CA ILE A 39 -3.76 2.30 5.75
C ILE A 39 -2.55 3.17 6.03
N LYS A 40 -2.51 3.78 7.20
CA LYS A 40 -1.39 4.63 7.55
C LYS A 40 -0.10 3.84 7.64
N LEU A 41 -0.14 2.65 8.23
CA LEU A 41 1.02 1.81 8.30
C LEU A 41 1.51 1.40 6.92
N THR A 42 0.57 1.18 6.02
CA THR A 42 0.93 0.82 4.66
C THR A 42 1.57 2.00 3.94
N GLN A 43 1.08 3.20 4.18
CA GLN A 43 1.70 4.39 3.61
C GLN A 43 3.13 4.55 4.10
N ASP A 44 3.36 4.31 5.38
CA ASP A 44 4.70 4.40 5.93
C ASP A 44 5.61 3.35 5.30
N TYR A 45 5.10 2.16 5.11
CA TYR A 45 5.86 1.10 4.47
C TYR A 45 6.26 1.49 3.05
N ILE A 46 5.32 2.00 2.28
CA ILE A 46 5.60 2.39 0.90
C ILE A 46 6.60 3.54 0.87
N CYS A 47 6.42 4.48 1.79
CA CYS A 47 7.29 5.64 1.87
C CYS A 47 8.74 5.22 2.07
N GLU A 48 8.96 4.29 2.98
CA GLU A 48 10.30 3.79 3.22
C GLU A 48 10.82 2.96 2.07
N HIS A 49 9.95 2.14 1.52
CA HIS A 49 10.35 1.21 0.48
C HIS A 49 10.73 1.94 -0.80
N THR A 50 10.06 3.02 -1.11
CA THR A 50 10.29 3.77 -2.34
C THR A 50 11.15 5.01 -2.11
N ASN A 51 11.52 5.24 -0.85
CA ASN A 51 12.40 6.36 -0.52
C ASN A 51 11.79 7.70 -0.92
N ASN A 52 10.52 7.86 -0.72
CA ASN A 52 9.84 9.12 -0.98
C ASN A 52 9.67 9.88 0.31
N ASP A 53 9.44 11.18 0.21
CA ASP A 53 9.24 12.02 1.39
C ASP A 53 7.84 11.83 1.95
N ILE A 54 6.86 11.77 1.07
CA ILE A 54 5.47 11.66 1.45
C ILE A 54 4.78 10.68 0.52
N VAL A 55 3.94 9.84 1.08
CA VAL A 55 3.12 8.92 0.28
C VAL A 55 1.71 8.97 0.83
N THR A 56 0.75 9.14 -0.05
CA THR A 56 -0.65 9.14 0.32
C THR A 56 -1.37 8.12 -0.55
N ILE A 57 -1.99 7.15 0.06
CA ILE A 57 -2.74 6.15 -0.68
C ILE A 57 -4.04 6.76 -1.16
N THR A 58 -4.29 6.71 -2.45
CA THR A 58 -5.51 7.25 -3.02
C THR A 58 -6.53 6.16 -3.31
N ASN A 59 -6.07 4.94 -3.47
CA ASN A 59 -7.00 3.86 -3.76
C ASN A 59 -6.29 2.53 -3.55
N PHE A 60 -7.04 1.48 -3.28
CA PHE A 60 -6.47 0.15 -3.26
C PHE A 60 -7.54 -0.85 -3.67
N ILE A 61 -7.11 -1.93 -4.28
CA ILE A 61 -8.01 -2.95 -4.80
C ILE A 61 -7.52 -4.30 -4.34
N LEU A 62 -8.42 -5.10 -3.84
CA LEU A 62 -8.08 -6.45 -3.45
C LEU A 62 -8.02 -7.30 -4.71
N LEU A 63 -6.82 -7.72 -5.07
CA LEU A 63 -6.63 -8.48 -6.29
C LEU A 63 -6.94 -9.96 -6.15
N ASN A 64 -6.63 -10.49 -4.98
CA ASN A 64 -6.76 -11.92 -4.82
C ASN A 64 -7.34 -12.27 -3.52
N LYS A 65 -8.53 -12.84 -3.53
CA LYS A 65 -9.13 -13.26 -2.38
C LYS A 65 -8.93 -14.72 -2.36
N ARG A 66 -7.86 -15.20 -2.07
CA ARG A 66 -7.60 -16.57 -2.12
C ARG A 66 -8.47 -17.33 -1.34
N GLY A 67 -9.59 -17.22 -1.52
CA GLY A 67 -10.48 -18.05 -0.83
C GLY A 67 -10.16 -19.43 -1.15
N LYS A 68 -9.50 -19.73 -2.04
CA LYS A 68 -9.23 -21.10 -2.23
C LYS A 68 -7.90 -21.48 -1.91
#